data_f88a4248a1ca6a13f090e9906bd1a82b
#
_entry.id   f88a4248a1ca6a13f090e9906bd1a82b
#
_cell.length_a   1.000
_cell.length_b   1.000
_cell.length_c   1.000
_cell.angle_alpha   90.00
_cell.angle_beta   90.00
_cell.angle_gamma   90.00
#
_symmetry.space_group_name_H-M   'P 1'
#
loop_
_entity.id
_entity.type
_entity.pdbx_description
1 polymer ?
#
loop_
_entity_poly.entity_id
_entity_poly.type
_entity_poly.pdbx_seq_one_letter_code
_entity_poly.pdbx_strand_id
1 'polypeptide(L)'
;MNKVLLFFAALFTCVGVYAHDYKLVIPEEIPSEARTLLTQRFTQMLQGGGHAVVEEGTPVNVSFEILDRMETPGSMSQVALNIVVKAVCEGVKAEFPITGVGEDEADAWLRAVKRLLPRSKEAQKFVQELK
;
A
#
# COMPACT_ATOMS: atom_id res chain seq x y z
N MET A 1 5.78 9.55 32.70
CA MET A 1 4.84 9.43 32.46
C MET A 1 4.24 9.73 32.07
N ASN A 2 4.71 9.09 32.30
CA ASN A 2 3.84 8.88 32.19
C ASN A 2 3.40 9.03 31.92
N LYS A 3 3.93 8.49 31.82
CA LYS A 3 3.27 8.30 31.75
C LYS A 3 2.80 8.18 31.32
N VAL A 4 3.59 7.97 31.87
CA VAL A 4 2.86 7.62 31.51
C VAL A 4 2.59 7.47 31.35
N LEU A 5 3.08 7.06 31.33
CA LEU A 5 2.55 6.69 31.16
C LEU A 5 2.16 6.61 30.98
N LEU A 6 2.72 6.34 31.13
CA LEU A 6 2.06 6.07 30.96
C LEU A 6 1.60 6.13 30.59
N PHE A 7 1.92 5.52 30.54
CA PHE A 7 1.18 5.38 30.27
C PHE A 7 0.91 5.17 29.82
N PHE A 8 1.31 4.88 29.70
CA PHE A 8 0.69 4.50 29.51
C PHE A 8 0.36 4.15 29.21
N ALA A 9 1.19 4.32 29.62
CA ALA A 9 0.57 3.75 29.34
C ALA A 9 0.03 3.69 29.08
N ALA A 10 0.61 3.40 29.26
CA ALA A 10 -0.20 3.03 28.80
C ALA A 10 -0.57 3.11 28.31
N LEU A 11 -0.17 2.78 28.32
CA LEU A 11 -0.74 2.61 27.66
C LEU A 11 -0.96 2.41 27.30
N PHE A 12 -0.79 1.98 27.33
CA PHE A 12 -1.32 1.63 26.87
C PHE A 12 -1.62 1.21 26.67
N THR A 13 -0.89 0.80 26.80
CA THR A 13 -1.37 0.31 26.58
C THR A 13 -1.94 0.12 26.25
N CYS A 14 -1.92 -0.16 26.20
CA CYS A 14 -2.59 -0.51 25.87
C CYS A 14 -2.92 -0.62 25.20
N VAL A 15 -2.82 -0.86 24.78
CA VAL A 15 -3.05 -1.16 24.21
C VAL A 15 -3.25 -1.57 23.40
N GLY A 16 -3.37 -1.40 23.17
CA GLY A 16 -3.29 -1.93 22.19
C GLY A 16 -3.25 -3.15 21.89
N VAL A 17 -3.40 -3.36 22.11
CA VAL A 17 -3.53 -4.45 22.14
C VAL A 17 -3.72 -5.17 21.01
N TYR A 18 -3.45 -5.37 20.29
CA TYR A 18 -3.64 -6.03 19.25
C TYR A 18 -3.20 -5.42 18.15
N ALA A 19 -2.87 -4.30 18.16
CA ALA A 19 -2.25 -3.67 17.02
C ALA A 19 -0.90 -4.29 16.82
N HIS A 20 -0.66 -4.85 15.68
CA HIS A 20 0.67 -5.28 15.29
C HIS A 20 1.34 -4.16 14.53
N ASP A 21 2.66 -4.11 14.64
CA ASP A 21 3.47 -3.14 13.93
C ASP A 21 3.93 -3.76 12.62
N TYR A 22 3.74 -3.06 11.52
CA TYR A 22 4.12 -3.53 10.20
C TYR A 22 5.07 -2.54 9.55
N LYS A 23 5.92 -3.06 8.68
CA LYS A 23 6.86 -2.28 7.90
C LYS A 23 6.50 -2.48 6.43
N LEU A 24 6.36 -1.38 5.69
CA LEU A 24 6.09 -1.47 4.26
C LEU A 24 7.39 -1.56 3.49
N VAL A 25 7.49 -2.56 2.62
CA VAL A 25 8.63 -2.73 1.71
C VAL A 25 8.09 -2.58 0.30
N ILE A 26 8.40 -1.46 -0.34
CA ILE A 26 7.85 -1.08 -1.64
C ILE A 26 8.98 -0.97 -2.65
N PRO A 27 8.81 -1.54 -3.86
CA PRO A 27 9.90 -1.54 -4.85
C PRO A 27 10.31 -0.14 -5.28
N GLU A 28 11.63 0.04 -5.42
CA GLU A 28 12.17 1.33 -5.87
C GLU A 28 11.97 1.54 -7.37
N GLU A 29 11.66 0.48 -8.11
CA GLU A 29 11.41 0.58 -9.54
C GLU A 29 10.14 1.37 -9.87
N ILE A 30 9.22 1.48 -8.92
CA ILE A 30 8.01 2.26 -9.11
C ILE A 30 8.37 3.74 -9.13
N PRO A 31 7.85 4.54 -10.07
CA PRO A 31 8.14 5.98 -10.10
C PRO A 31 7.84 6.66 -8.77
N SER A 32 8.65 7.64 -8.41
CA SER A 32 8.68 8.16 -7.03
C SER A 32 7.33 8.69 -6.54
N GLU A 33 6.57 9.42 -7.38
CA GLU A 33 5.26 9.94 -6.95
C GLU A 33 4.26 8.82 -6.75
N ALA A 34 4.26 7.85 -7.66
CA ALA A 34 3.38 6.69 -7.52
C ALA A 34 3.76 5.88 -6.29
N ARG A 35 5.06 5.75 -6.02
CA ARG A 35 5.55 5.03 -4.85
C ARG A 35 5.10 5.72 -3.55
N THR A 36 5.19 7.04 -3.50
CA THR A 36 4.74 7.80 -2.34
C THR A 36 3.25 7.60 -2.11
N LEU A 37 2.45 7.67 -3.16
CA LEU A 37 1.01 7.48 -3.05
C LEU A 37 0.68 6.04 -2.64
N LEU A 38 1.41 5.07 -3.21
CA LEU A 38 1.21 3.66 -2.86
C LEU A 38 1.51 3.42 -1.39
N THR A 39 2.58 4.04 -0.88
CA THR A 39 2.92 3.98 0.55
C THR A 39 1.77 4.53 1.39
N GLN A 40 1.21 5.68 0.98
CA GLN A 40 0.09 6.28 1.70
C GLN A 40 -1.14 5.36 1.69
N ARG A 41 -1.44 4.76 0.55
CA ARG A 41 -2.61 3.87 0.43
C ARG A 41 -2.48 2.65 1.34
N PHE A 42 -1.31 2.00 1.34
CA PHE A 42 -1.10 0.86 2.21
C PHE A 42 -1.07 1.26 3.68
N THR A 43 -0.49 2.42 4.00
CA THR A 43 -0.51 2.92 5.37
C THR A 43 -1.94 3.14 5.85
N GLN A 44 -2.77 3.79 5.04
CA GLN A 44 -4.18 4.01 5.37
C GLN A 44 -4.92 2.69 5.55
N MET A 45 -4.61 1.71 4.70
CA MET A 45 -5.23 0.40 4.75
C MET A 45 -4.91 -0.29 6.09
N LEU A 46 -3.65 -0.31 6.48
CA LEU A 46 -3.23 -0.95 7.72
C LEU A 46 -3.74 -0.21 8.94
N GLN A 47 -3.67 1.12 8.93
CA GLN A 47 -4.17 1.91 10.05
C GLN A 47 -5.68 1.77 10.20
N GLY A 48 -6.41 1.63 9.09
CA GLY A 48 -7.84 1.40 9.14
C GLY A 48 -8.20 0.08 9.79
N GLY A 49 -7.29 -0.89 9.77
CA GLY A 49 -7.46 -2.17 10.45
C GLY A 49 -6.93 -2.18 11.87
N GLY A 50 -6.49 -1.04 12.39
CA GLY A 50 -5.97 -0.95 13.75
C GLY A 50 -4.51 -1.28 13.91
N HIS A 51 -3.76 -1.34 12.80
CA HIS A 51 -2.33 -1.65 12.85
C HIS A 51 -1.49 -0.40 12.70
N ALA A 52 -0.24 -0.46 13.14
CA ALA A 52 0.70 0.65 12.99
C ALA A 52 1.70 0.33 11.89
N VAL A 53 2.17 1.38 11.21
CA VAL A 53 3.21 1.26 10.19
C VAL A 53 4.46 1.92 10.76
N VAL A 54 5.52 1.13 10.94
CA VAL A 54 6.76 1.58 11.58
C VAL A 54 7.95 1.04 10.80
N GLU A 55 9.15 1.51 11.14
CA GLU A 55 10.34 1.12 10.41
C GLU A 55 10.84 -0.27 10.77
N GLU A 56 10.48 -0.78 11.92
CA GLU A 56 10.98 -2.06 12.41
C GLU A 56 9.88 -3.05 12.72
N GLY A 57 8.83 -3.03 11.91
CA GLY A 57 7.73 -3.96 12.10
C GLY A 57 7.88 -5.21 11.24
N THR A 58 6.85 -6.05 11.30
CA THR A 58 6.77 -7.22 10.42
C THR A 58 6.63 -6.74 8.98
N PRO A 59 7.44 -7.25 8.05
CA PRO A 59 7.43 -6.72 6.69
C PRO A 59 6.17 -7.11 5.92
N VAL A 60 5.55 -6.12 5.30
CA VAL A 60 4.54 -6.30 4.27
C VAL A 60 5.27 -6.05 2.95
N ASN A 61 5.53 -7.12 2.23
CA ASN A 61 6.29 -7.04 0.99
C ASN A 61 5.36 -6.75 -0.17
N VAL A 62 5.54 -5.59 -0.79
CA VAL A 62 4.75 -5.16 -1.93
C VAL A 62 5.55 -5.43 -3.19
N SER A 63 4.91 -6.00 -4.18
CA SER A 63 5.50 -6.22 -5.50
C SER A 63 4.47 -5.88 -6.55
N PHE A 64 4.85 -5.95 -7.81
CA PHE A 64 3.92 -5.64 -8.88
C PHE A 64 4.27 -6.45 -10.13
N GLU A 65 3.26 -6.58 -10.99
CA GLU A 65 3.45 -7.17 -12.29
C GLU A 65 2.69 -6.32 -13.30
N ILE A 66 3.37 -5.89 -14.34
CA ILE A 66 2.73 -5.17 -15.44
C ILE A 66 2.18 -6.20 -16.40
N LEU A 67 0.85 -6.31 -16.46
CA LEU A 67 0.19 -7.29 -17.30
C LEU A 67 0.15 -6.82 -18.74
N ASP A 68 0.02 -5.50 -18.95
CA ASP A 68 -0.09 -4.94 -20.28
C ASP A 68 0.38 -3.49 -20.25
N ARG A 69 1.03 -3.09 -21.33
CA ARG A 69 1.47 -1.71 -21.52
C ARG A 69 1.21 -1.34 -22.96
N MET A 70 0.38 -0.33 -23.15
CA MET A 70 0.05 0.16 -24.48
C MET A 70 0.47 1.61 -24.60
N GLU A 71 1.04 1.96 -25.72
CA GLU A 71 1.46 3.32 -26.00
C GLU A 71 0.81 3.77 -27.30
N THR A 72 0.11 4.91 -27.24
CA THR A 72 -0.53 5.50 -28.40
C THR A 72 0.42 6.52 -28.99
N PRO A 73 0.89 6.33 -30.23
CA PRO A 73 1.82 7.28 -30.85
C PRO A 73 1.09 8.51 -31.34
N GLY A 74 1.86 9.58 -31.57
CA GLY A 74 1.34 10.80 -32.17
C GLY A 74 1.47 12.00 -31.26
N SER A 75 0.83 13.10 -31.67
CA SER A 75 0.95 14.37 -30.95
C SER A 75 0.23 14.36 -29.61
N MET A 76 -0.66 13.38 -29.37
CA MET A 76 -1.32 13.19 -28.09
C MET A 76 -0.99 11.80 -27.57
N SER A 77 0.31 11.54 -27.41
CA SER A 77 0.77 10.24 -26.97
C SER A 77 0.26 9.95 -25.56
N GLN A 78 -0.13 8.71 -25.32
CA GLN A 78 -0.59 8.24 -24.04
C GLN A 78 0.00 6.87 -23.76
N VAL A 79 0.24 6.60 -22.47
CA VAL A 79 0.67 5.30 -22.01
C VAL A 79 -0.43 4.74 -21.12
N ALA A 80 -0.85 3.52 -21.41
CA ALA A 80 -1.84 2.81 -20.59
C ALA A 80 -1.14 1.62 -19.93
N LEU A 81 -1.31 1.50 -18.62
CA LEU A 81 -0.73 0.41 -17.85
C LEU A 81 -1.82 -0.39 -17.16
N ASN A 82 -1.71 -1.70 -17.29
CA ASN A 82 -2.57 -2.64 -16.55
C ASN A 82 -1.65 -3.39 -15.60
N ILE A 83 -1.83 -3.16 -14.30
CA ILE A 83 -0.87 -3.59 -13.28
C ILE A 83 -1.59 -4.38 -12.21
N VAL A 84 -0.94 -5.42 -11.69
CA VAL A 84 -1.38 -6.08 -10.46
C VAL A 84 -0.35 -5.75 -9.39
N VAL A 85 -0.80 -5.09 -8.32
CA VAL A 85 0.01 -4.85 -7.14
C VAL A 85 -0.26 -6.00 -6.17
N LYS A 86 0.80 -6.59 -5.65
CA LYS A 86 0.70 -7.75 -4.77
C LYS A 86 1.28 -7.39 -3.42
N ALA A 87 0.64 -7.86 -2.35
CA ALA A 87 1.13 -7.68 -1.00
C ALA A 87 1.20 -9.02 -0.32
N VAL A 88 2.30 -9.30 0.36
CA VAL A 88 2.51 -10.56 1.08
C VAL A 88 3.05 -10.24 2.47
N CYS A 89 2.40 -10.80 3.49
CA CYS A 89 2.84 -10.65 4.87
C CYS A 89 2.59 -11.95 5.61
N GLU A 90 3.64 -12.66 5.97
CA GLU A 90 3.57 -13.89 6.76
C GLU A 90 2.55 -14.90 6.21
N GLY A 91 2.57 -15.11 4.89
CA GLY A 91 1.68 -16.06 4.26
C GLY A 91 0.33 -15.50 3.85
N VAL A 92 -0.04 -14.32 4.33
CA VAL A 92 -1.25 -13.64 3.90
C VAL A 92 -0.93 -12.88 2.61
N LYS A 93 -1.75 -13.09 1.59
CA LYS A 93 -1.50 -12.52 0.26
C LYS A 93 -2.72 -11.76 -0.22
N ALA A 94 -2.47 -10.70 -0.97
CA ALA A 94 -3.53 -9.95 -1.63
C ALA A 94 -3.05 -9.46 -2.99
N GLU A 95 -3.99 -9.29 -3.92
CA GLU A 95 -3.71 -8.78 -5.25
C GLU A 95 -4.67 -7.65 -5.54
N PHE A 96 -4.13 -6.56 -6.07
CA PHE A 96 -4.91 -5.37 -6.38
C PHE A 96 -4.70 -5.00 -7.84
N PRO A 97 -5.63 -5.39 -8.73
CA PRO A 97 -5.51 -4.98 -10.14
C PRO A 97 -5.86 -3.51 -10.28
N ILE A 98 -4.99 -2.76 -10.93
CA ILE A 98 -5.18 -1.33 -11.15
C ILE A 98 -4.81 -1.00 -12.59
N THR A 99 -5.44 0.04 -13.12
CA THR A 99 -5.20 0.49 -14.49
C THR A 99 -5.07 2.01 -14.49
N GLY A 100 -4.10 2.52 -15.22
CA GLY A 100 -3.91 3.94 -15.35
C GLY A 100 -3.53 4.31 -16.76
N VAL A 101 -4.00 5.48 -17.20
CA VAL A 101 -3.66 6.07 -18.50
C VAL A 101 -3.11 7.46 -18.23
N GLY A 102 -1.94 7.75 -18.75
CA GLY A 102 -1.29 9.04 -18.55
C GLY A 102 -0.50 9.47 -19.75
N GLU A 103 0.14 10.63 -19.64
CA GLU A 103 0.93 11.19 -20.71
C GLU A 103 2.25 10.44 -20.89
N ASP A 104 2.76 9.86 -19.82
CA ASP A 104 3.94 9.03 -19.84
C ASP A 104 3.77 7.90 -18.83
N GLU A 105 4.78 7.06 -18.70
CA GLU A 105 4.69 5.89 -17.83
C GLU A 105 4.53 6.29 -16.38
N ALA A 106 5.25 7.32 -15.92
CA ALA A 106 5.16 7.76 -14.53
C ALA A 106 3.77 8.29 -14.20
N ASP A 107 3.16 9.05 -15.14
CA ASP A 107 1.81 9.57 -14.94
C ASP A 107 0.78 8.43 -14.96
N ALA A 108 0.97 7.44 -15.84
CA ALA A 108 0.10 6.27 -15.89
C ALA A 108 0.17 5.49 -14.57
N TRP A 109 1.37 5.30 -14.02
CA TRP A 109 1.54 4.67 -12.71
C TRP A 109 0.79 5.41 -11.62
N LEU A 110 0.95 6.74 -11.58
CA LEU A 110 0.30 7.55 -10.56
C LEU A 110 -1.22 7.43 -10.64
N ARG A 111 -1.75 7.49 -11.86
CA ARG A 111 -3.20 7.37 -12.04
C ARG A 111 -3.70 5.97 -11.70
N ALA A 112 -2.90 4.95 -11.97
CA ALA A 112 -3.26 3.58 -11.59
C ALA A 112 -3.32 3.44 -10.07
N VAL A 113 -2.31 3.96 -9.36
CA VAL A 113 -2.26 3.86 -7.90
C VAL A 113 -3.41 4.62 -7.24
N LYS A 114 -3.88 5.71 -7.86
CA LYS A 114 -5.05 6.42 -7.35
C LYS A 114 -6.30 5.55 -7.29
N ARG A 115 -6.35 4.48 -8.07
CA ARG A 115 -7.47 3.55 -8.07
C ARG A 115 -7.36 2.45 -7.03
N LEU A 116 -6.23 2.38 -6.34
CA LEU A 116 -6.07 1.43 -5.24
C LEU A 116 -6.70 2.04 -3.99
N LEU A 117 -7.88 1.56 -3.63
CA LEU A 117 -8.66 2.16 -2.55
C LEU A 117 -8.40 1.43 -1.24
N PRO A 118 -8.05 2.15 -0.16
CA PRO A 118 -7.74 1.51 1.13
C PRO A 118 -8.92 0.77 1.74
N ARG A 119 -10.14 1.07 1.29
CA ARG A 119 -11.35 0.43 1.84
C ARG A 119 -11.99 -0.53 0.86
N SER A 120 -11.28 -0.94 -0.19
CA SER A 120 -11.80 -1.93 -1.12
C SER A 120 -11.99 -3.28 -0.41
N LYS A 121 -12.77 -4.17 -1.03
CA LYS A 121 -12.99 -5.49 -0.46
C LYS A 121 -11.68 -6.26 -0.32
N GLU A 122 -10.81 -6.15 -1.31
CA GLU A 122 -9.52 -6.81 -1.30
C GLU A 122 -8.65 -6.29 -0.15
N ALA A 123 -8.67 -4.96 0.07
CA ALA A 123 -7.91 -4.35 1.13
C ALA A 123 -8.43 -4.79 2.51
N GLN A 124 -9.75 -4.77 2.68
CA GLN A 124 -10.35 -5.16 3.94
C GLN A 124 -10.06 -6.63 4.25
N LYS A 125 -10.16 -7.50 3.24
CA LYS A 125 -9.88 -8.91 3.43
C LYS A 125 -8.42 -9.12 3.82
N PHE A 126 -7.49 -8.44 3.16
CA PHE A 126 -6.07 -8.55 3.47
C PHE A 126 -5.80 -8.18 4.92
N VAL A 127 -6.31 -7.02 5.34
CA VAL A 127 -6.08 -6.52 6.69
C VAL A 127 -6.72 -7.41 7.74
N GLN A 128 -7.91 -7.96 7.46
CA GLN A 128 -8.58 -8.85 8.41
C GLN A 128 -7.83 -10.15 8.59
N GLU A 129 -7.09 -10.61 7.59
CA GLU A 129 -6.32 -11.84 7.68
C GLU A 129 -4.98 -11.63 8.36
N LEU A 130 -4.54 -10.39 8.54
CA LEU A 130 -3.33 -10.08 9.29
C LEU A 130 -3.59 -10.22 10.78
N LYS A 131 -2.54 -10.62 11.52
CA LYS A 131 -2.67 -10.83 12.97
C LYS A 131 -1.82 -9.88 13.75
#